data_6b022c9133d0b0ca3935ab72b3a44939
#
_entry.id   6b022c9133d0b0ca3935ab72b3a44939
#
_cell.length_a   1.000
_cell.length_b   1.000
_cell.length_c   1.000
_cell.angle_alpha   90.00
_cell.angle_beta   90.00
_cell.angle_gamma   90.00
#
_symmetry.space_group_name_H-M   'P 1'
#
loop_
_entity.id
_entity.type
_entity.pdbx_description
1 polymer ?
#
loop_
_entity_poly.entity_id
_entity_poly.type
_entity_poly.pdbx_seq_one_letter_code
_entity_poly.pdbx_strand_id
1 'polypeptide(L)'
;MNISRFEQNVKQFIARHQLLDKDKPCLIALSGGADSVSLLLALLHLGYKTEACHCNFHLRGSESVRDEQFCVSLCERLGVPLHRIHFDTEQYASLHKVSIEMAARELRYRYFEQLIQDLEAQGVCVAHHRDDSVETLLINLIRGTGINGLTGIAPRNGHVLRPLLNVSREDILEYLSLQQQDYVTDSTNLVPDVVRNKIRLQVLPLLRTINPSVSDSIATTATHLAEANKMLIAALSDSRLTQTDSKGITAISKEELLSKASPEFVLHALLSPYHFQGTSVLEILNSIDAVGKRWQSSTHQAVIDRNDILIKALEKGKQSCALKIPETGKYSCAEGQYIKVESHARTPDFCPSRKPMVATLDAGKVEFPLTLRRTIPGDRFRPFGMKGSKLVSDFLTDIKCNAFEKEEQLVVEDASQRIVWLIGRRTADDFRIDDSTNQILQIEYIST
;
A
#
# COMPACT_ATOMS: atom_id res chain seq x y z
N MET A 1 -35.83 2.92 -27.34
CA MET A 1 -34.73 2.30 -28.13
C MET A 1 -34.62 0.85 -27.72
N ASN A 2 -34.55 -0.08 -28.67
CA ASN A 2 -34.26 -1.47 -28.35
C ASN A 2 -32.79 -1.56 -27.96
N ILE A 3 -32.52 -2.00 -26.72
CA ILE A 3 -31.15 -2.23 -26.20
C ILE A 3 -30.56 -3.41 -26.97
N SER A 4 -29.38 -3.25 -27.57
CA SER A 4 -28.66 -4.33 -28.26
C SER A 4 -28.20 -5.42 -27.26
N ARG A 5 -27.93 -6.65 -27.78
CA ARG A 5 -27.36 -7.74 -26.94
C ARG A 5 -26.08 -7.32 -26.26
N PHE A 6 -25.20 -6.58 -26.94
CA PHE A 6 -23.96 -6.03 -26.40
C PHE A 6 -24.22 -5.13 -25.19
N GLU A 7 -25.09 -4.12 -25.36
CA GLU A 7 -25.46 -3.17 -24.31
C GLU A 7 -26.11 -3.88 -23.11
N GLN A 8 -26.93 -4.90 -23.38
CA GLN A 8 -27.56 -5.69 -22.33
C GLN A 8 -26.53 -6.46 -21.49
N ASN A 9 -25.51 -7.05 -22.12
CA ASN A 9 -24.40 -7.72 -21.44
C ASN A 9 -23.62 -6.72 -20.57
N VAL A 10 -23.27 -5.56 -21.12
CA VAL A 10 -22.58 -4.49 -20.38
C VAL A 10 -23.40 -4.02 -19.18
N LYS A 11 -24.71 -3.78 -19.37
CA LYS A 11 -25.63 -3.37 -18.29
C LYS A 11 -25.68 -4.39 -17.16
N GLN A 12 -25.82 -5.67 -17.50
CA GLN A 12 -25.85 -6.76 -16.51
C GLN A 12 -24.53 -6.84 -15.73
N PHE A 13 -23.38 -6.68 -16.42
CA PHE A 13 -22.09 -6.69 -15.79
C PHE A 13 -21.88 -5.51 -14.82
N ILE A 14 -22.26 -4.30 -15.24
CA ILE A 14 -22.24 -3.11 -14.37
C ILE A 14 -23.10 -3.33 -13.12
N ALA A 15 -24.31 -3.86 -13.28
CA ALA A 15 -25.22 -4.11 -12.16
C ALA A 15 -24.67 -5.19 -11.21
N ARG A 16 -24.17 -6.32 -11.75
CA ARG A 16 -23.60 -7.42 -10.96
C ARG A 16 -22.43 -6.97 -10.08
N HIS A 17 -21.59 -6.10 -10.61
CA HIS A 17 -20.38 -5.63 -9.93
C HIS A 17 -20.55 -4.25 -9.28
N GLN A 18 -21.75 -3.65 -9.33
CA GLN A 18 -22.05 -2.32 -8.79
C GLN A 18 -21.02 -1.27 -9.22
N LEU A 19 -20.68 -1.26 -10.53
CA LEU A 19 -19.59 -0.44 -11.03
C LEU A 19 -19.96 1.03 -11.13
N LEU A 20 -21.19 1.34 -11.61
CA LEU A 20 -21.63 2.68 -11.95
C LEU A 20 -23.03 2.97 -11.40
N ASP A 21 -23.18 4.19 -10.91
CA ASP A 21 -24.44 4.84 -10.56
C ASP A 21 -24.83 5.80 -11.69
N LYS A 22 -26.10 5.79 -12.11
CA LYS A 22 -26.60 6.65 -13.19
C LYS A 22 -26.70 8.13 -12.81
N ASP A 23 -26.87 8.39 -11.52
CA ASP A 23 -27.04 9.74 -11.01
C ASP A 23 -25.72 10.51 -10.86
N LYS A 24 -24.58 9.79 -10.88
CA LYS A 24 -23.24 10.37 -10.75
C LYS A 24 -22.50 10.40 -12.08
N PRO A 25 -21.72 11.44 -12.38
CA PRO A 25 -20.89 11.47 -13.58
C PRO A 25 -19.79 10.41 -13.52
N CYS A 26 -19.41 9.87 -14.69
CA CYS A 26 -18.24 9.01 -14.85
C CYS A 26 -17.40 9.47 -16.02
N LEU A 27 -16.08 9.35 -15.89
CA LEU A 27 -15.13 9.63 -16.97
C LEU A 27 -14.95 8.41 -17.85
N ILE A 28 -14.72 8.62 -19.14
CA ILE A 28 -14.36 7.57 -20.11
C ILE A 28 -12.98 7.90 -20.67
N ALA A 29 -12.02 6.99 -20.45
CA ALA A 29 -10.70 7.09 -21.07
C ALA A 29 -10.83 6.78 -22.58
N LEU A 30 -10.93 7.82 -23.40
CA LEU A 30 -11.18 7.77 -24.83
C LEU A 30 -9.86 7.87 -25.61
N SER A 31 -9.41 6.75 -26.22
CA SER A 31 -8.22 6.73 -27.09
C SER A 31 -8.56 6.89 -28.58
N GLY A 32 -9.84 6.80 -28.96
CA GLY A 32 -10.30 6.74 -30.35
C GLY A 32 -10.35 5.33 -30.92
N GLY A 33 -9.70 4.34 -30.28
CA GLY A 33 -9.74 2.93 -30.71
C GLY A 33 -11.10 2.27 -30.45
N ALA A 34 -11.37 1.17 -31.15
CA ALA A 34 -12.67 0.47 -31.13
C ALA A 34 -13.20 0.19 -29.72
N ASP A 35 -12.33 -0.25 -28.79
CA ASP A 35 -12.74 -0.60 -27.42
C ASP A 35 -13.24 0.63 -26.66
N SER A 36 -12.51 1.75 -26.72
CA SER A 36 -12.89 2.98 -26.03
C SER A 36 -14.12 3.67 -26.65
N VAL A 37 -14.26 3.58 -27.98
CA VAL A 37 -15.42 4.11 -28.69
C VAL A 37 -16.68 3.29 -28.36
N SER A 38 -16.59 1.96 -28.36
CA SER A 38 -17.70 1.08 -27.97
C SER A 38 -18.16 1.29 -26.53
N LEU A 39 -17.21 1.52 -25.62
CA LEU A 39 -17.51 1.84 -24.22
C LEU A 39 -18.27 3.14 -24.08
N LEU A 40 -17.82 4.20 -24.79
CA LEU A 40 -18.50 5.50 -24.80
C LEU A 40 -19.95 5.37 -25.29
N LEU A 41 -20.16 4.75 -26.47
CA LEU A 41 -21.48 4.57 -27.03
C LEU A 41 -22.41 3.74 -26.14
N ALA A 42 -21.90 2.61 -25.59
CA ALA A 42 -22.71 1.74 -24.75
C ALA A 42 -23.16 2.46 -23.47
N LEU A 43 -22.28 3.22 -22.80
CA LEU A 43 -22.65 3.94 -21.59
C LEU A 43 -23.63 5.09 -21.86
N LEU A 44 -23.47 5.80 -22.99
CA LEU A 44 -24.43 6.83 -23.44
C LEU A 44 -25.82 6.24 -23.72
N HIS A 45 -25.90 5.16 -24.51
CA HIS A 45 -27.16 4.49 -24.81
C HIS A 45 -27.85 3.90 -23.59
N LEU A 46 -27.06 3.45 -22.59
CA LEU A 46 -27.57 2.97 -21.30
C LEU A 46 -27.99 4.10 -20.36
N GLY A 47 -27.77 5.37 -20.74
CA GLY A 47 -28.22 6.57 -20.03
C GLY A 47 -27.36 6.89 -18.80
N TYR A 48 -26.06 6.57 -18.81
CA TYR A 48 -25.12 7.04 -17.82
C TYR A 48 -24.67 8.47 -18.12
N LYS A 49 -24.42 9.28 -17.08
CA LYS A 49 -23.82 10.62 -17.20
C LYS A 49 -22.34 10.47 -17.50
N THR A 50 -21.92 10.67 -18.75
CA THR A 50 -20.56 10.41 -19.19
C THR A 50 -19.86 11.66 -19.67
N GLU A 51 -18.61 11.82 -19.28
CA GLU A 51 -17.65 12.76 -19.84
C GLU A 51 -16.44 11.99 -20.35
N ALA A 52 -15.85 12.42 -21.46
CA ALA A 52 -14.68 11.76 -22.04
C ALA A 52 -13.38 12.46 -21.66
N CYS A 53 -12.30 11.70 -21.53
CA CYS A 53 -10.96 12.25 -21.36
C CYS A 53 -9.97 11.60 -22.35
N HIS A 54 -9.18 12.43 -23.01
CA HIS A 54 -8.15 12.02 -23.97
C HIS A 54 -6.77 12.51 -23.52
N CYS A 55 -5.79 11.59 -23.52
CA CYS A 55 -4.40 11.87 -23.20
C CYS A 55 -3.56 11.76 -24.47
N ASN A 56 -2.98 12.85 -24.93
CA ASN A 56 -2.01 12.86 -26.02
C ASN A 56 -0.58 12.84 -25.47
N PHE A 57 0.13 11.76 -25.71
CA PHE A 57 1.50 11.52 -25.23
C PHE A 57 2.58 11.94 -26.21
N HIS A 58 2.22 12.42 -27.41
CA HIS A 58 3.11 12.84 -28.52
C HIS A 58 4.12 11.78 -28.96
N LEU A 59 3.86 10.48 -28.71
CA LEU A 59 4.80 9.39 -29.02
C LEU A 59 4.72 8.88 -30.45
N ARG A 60 3.68 9.25 -31.22
CA ARG A 60 3.40 8.72 -32.56
C ARG A 60 3.25 9.82 -33.62
N GLY A 61 3.81 11.01 -33.39
CA GLY A 61 3.78 12.13 -34.33
C GLY A 61 2.38 12.44 -34.87
N SER A 62 2.19 12.39 -36.20
CA SER A 62 0.93 12.71 -36.86
C SER A 62 -0.23 11.78 -36.50
N GLU A 63 0.02 10.51 -36.14
CA GLU A 63 -1.04 9.60 -35.69
C GLU A 63 -1.65 10.07 -34.37
N SER A 64 -0.85 10.58 -33.44
CA SER A 64 -1.37 11.11 -32.16
C SER A 64 -2.30 12.31 -32.39
N VAL A 65 -2.02 13.17 -33.38
CA VAL A 65 -2.85 14.31 -33.74
C VAL A 65 -4.16 13.85 -34.41
N ARG A 66 -4.08 12.88 -35.33
CA ARG A 66 -5.24 12.28 -35.98
C ARG A 66 -6.20 11.66 -34.95
N ASP A 67 -5.66 10.89 -34.00
CA ASP A 67 -6.44 10.18 -32.99
C ASP A 67 -7.14 11.15 -32.05
N GLU A 68 -6.47 12.24 -31.66
CA GLU A 68 -7.10 13.32 -30.88
C GLU A 68 -8.20 14.02 -31.66
N GLN A 69 -7.95 14.38 -32.94
CA GLN A 69 -8.97 15.04 -33.78
C GLN A 69 -10.20 14.17 -33.97
N PHE A 70 -10.02 12.84 -34.11
CA PHE A 70 -11.11 11.89 -34.14
C PHE A 70 -11.93 11.91 -32.84
N CYS A 71 -11.28 11.90 -31.68
CA CYS A 71 -11.95 11.97 -30.38
C CYS A 71 -12.75 13.27 -30.22
N VAL A 72 -12.19 14.42 -30.66
CA VAL A 72 -12.88 15.72 -30.65
C VAL A 72 -14.15 15.65 -31.50
N SER A 73 -14.03 15.26 -32.78
CA SER A 73 -15.18 15.20 -33.71
C SER A 73 -16.26 14.21 -33.25
N LEU A 74 -15.85 13.09 -32.65
CA LEU A 74 -16.77 12.10 -32.08
C LEU A 74 -17.56 12.69 -30.90
N CYS A 75 -16.88 13.32 -29.95
CA CYS A 75 -17.50 13.89 -28.76
C CYS A 75 -18.42 15.08 -29.11
N GLU A 76 -18.01 15.93 -30.04
CA GLU A 76 -18.86 17.03 -30.55
C GLU A 76 -20.17 16.49 -31.15
N ARG A 77 -20.06 15.46 -31.99
CA ARG A 77 -21.24 14.83 -32.62
C ARG A 77 -22.17 14.18 -31.61
N LEU A 78 -21.61 13.59 -30.54
CA LEU A 78 -22.38 12.90 -29.50
C LEU A 78 -22.88 13.83 -28.39
N GLY A 79 -22.44 15.10 -28.37
CA GLY A 79 -22.74 16.05 -27.30
C GLY A 79 -22.10 15.70 -25.96
N VAL A 80 -20.93 15.07 -25.97
CA VAL A 80 -20.20 14.64 -24.77
C VAL A 80 -19.07 15.61 -24.47
N PRO A 81 -18.95 16.14 -23.23
CA PRO A 81 -17.79 16.93 -22.83
C PRO A 81 -16.50 16.13 -22.98
N LEU A 82 -15.47 16.74 -23.60
CA LEU A 82 -14.15 16.13 -23.78
C LEU A 82 -13.06 16.93 -23.09
N HIS A 83 -12.39 16.32 -22.10
CA HIS A 83 -11.22 16.85 -21.42
C HIS A 83 -9.95 16.34 -22.11
N ARG A 84 -9.05 17.25 -22.50
CA ARG A 84 -7.82 16.90 -23.22
C ARG A 84 -6.62 17.35 -22.47
N ILE A 85 -5.55 16.55 -22.53
CA ILE A 85 -4.24 16.91 -22.00
C ILE A 85 -3.15 16.42 -22.94
N HIS A 86 -2.07 17.21 -23.02
CA HIS A 86 -0.86 16.89 -23.75
C HIS A 86 0.29 16.69 -22.76
N PHE A 87 1.06 15.61 -22.93
CA PHE A 87 2.19 15.30 -22.07
C PHE A 87 3.49 15.30 -22.84
N ASP A 88 4.53 15.89 -22.27
CA ASP A 88 5.91 15.65 -22.66
C ASP A 88 6.41 14.36 -21.96
N THR A 89 6.04 13.23 -22.58
CA THR A 89 6.29 11.90 -21.98
C THR A 89 7.79 11.57 -21.96
N GLU A 90 8.55 11.99 -22.96
CA GLU A 90 9.99 11.72 -23.05
C GLU A 90 10.77 12.49 -21.96
N GLN A 91 10.42 13.76 -21.77
CA GLN A 91 11.02 14.58 -20.71
C GLN A 91 10.70 14.01 -19.33
N TYR A 92 9.46 13.60 -19.10
CA TYR A 92 9.04 12.98 -17.84
C TYR A 92 9.80 11.66 -17.58
N ALA A 93 9.89 10.79 -18.58
CA ALA A 93 10.61 9.52 -18.48
C ALA A 93 12.09 9.71 -18.13
N SER A 94 12.74 10.69 -18.80
CA SER A 94 14.14 11.04 -18.55
C SER A 94 14.35 11.58 -17.12
N LEU A 95 13.52 12.51 -16.67
CA LEU A 95 13.61 13.14 -15.34
C LEU A 95 13.43 12.13 -14.21
N HIS A 96 12.47 11.22 -14.35
CA HIS A 96 12.13 10.23 -13.32
C HIS A 96 12.86 8.89 -13.49
N LYS A 97 13.68 8.73 -14.54
CA LYS A 97 14.44 7.50 -14.86
C LYS A 97 13.56 6.26 -14.97
N VAL A 98 12.40 6.40 -15.60
CA VAL A 98 11.45 5.32 -15.86
C VAL A 98 11.33 5.05 -17.35
N SER A 99 10.76 3.90 -17.74
CA SER A 99 10.47 3.64 -19.16
C SER A 99 9.38 4.58 -19.68
N ILE A 100 9.36 4.82 -21.01
CA ILE A 100 8.32 5.65 -21.65
C ILE A 100 6.91 5.10 -21.38
N GLU A 101 6.75 3.77 -21.39
CA GLU A 101 5.49 3.11 -21.06
C GLU A 101 5.05 3.41 -19.62
N MET A 102 5.98 3.32 -18.67
CA MET A 102 5.72 3.63 -17.27
C MET A 102 5.41 5.12 -17.08
N ALA A 103 6.15 6.01 -17.74
CA ALA A 103 5.89 7.45 -17.72
C ALA A 103 4.48 7.79 -18.25
N ALA A 104 4.12 7.25 -19.41
CA ALA A 104 2.79 7.45 -19.99
C ALA A 104 1.67 6.90 -19.08
N ARG A 105 1.93 5.77 -18.41
CA ARG A 105 1.00 5.21 -17.43
C ARG A 105 0.83 6.11 -16.20
N GLU A 106 1.90 6.55 -15.58
CA GLU A 106 1.87 7.42 -14.39
C GLU A 106 1.16 8.74 -14.69
N LEU A 107 1.54 9.41 -15.79
CA LEU A 107 0.93 10.66 -16.23
C LEU A 107 -0.58 10.51 -16.48
N ARG A 108 -0.99 9.42 -17.12
CA ARG A 108 -2.40 9.11 -17.38
C ARG A 108 -3.21 8.97 -16.11
N TYR A 109 -2.75 8.15 -15.16
CA TYR A 109 -3.50 7.91 -13.92
C TYR A 109 -3.54 9.14 -13.03
N ARG A 110 -2.46 9.91 -12.97
CA ARG A 110 -2.42 11.20 -12.26
C ARG A 110 -3.46 12.18 -12.81
N TYR A 111 -3.58 12.25 -14.13
CA TYR A 111 -4.60 13.10 -14.76
C TYR A 111 -6.01 12.61 -14.50
N PHE A 112 -6.23 11.30 -14.53
CA PHE A 112 -7.53 10.72 -14.18
C PHE A 112 -7.93 11.05 -12.74
N GLU A 113 -7.02 10.93 -11.79
CA GLU A 113 -7.26 11.28 -10.39
C GLU A 113 -7.64 12.76 -10.23
N GLN A 114 -6.94 13.65 -10.93
CA GLN A 114 -7.25 15.08 -10.93
C GLN A 114 -8.66 15.35 -11.47
N LEU A 115 -9.01 14.80 -12.64
CA LEU A 115 -10.33 15.00 -13.24
C LEU A 115 -11.46 14.40 -12.40
N ILE A 116 -11.23 13.26 -11.74
CA ILE A 116 -12.22 12.65 -10.85
C ILE A 116 -12.55 13.59 -9.70
N GLN A 117 -11.53 14.28 -9.13
CA GLN A 117 -11.73 15.26 -8.06
C GLN A 117 -12.43 16.53 -8.57
N ASP A 118 -11.97 17.08 -9.71
CA ASP A 118 -12.49 18.34 -10.25
C ASP A 118 -13.96 18.24 -10.69
N LEU A 119 -14.39 17.06 -11.17
CA LEU A 119 -15.73 16.81 -11.69
C LEU A 119 -16.63 16.04 -10.72
N GLU A 120 -16.14 15.74 -9.51
CA GLU A 120 -16.82 14.88 -8.54
C GLU A 120 -17.28 13.55 -9.17
N ALA A 121 -16.48 13.01 -10.11
CA ALA A 121 -16.81 11.81 -10.84
C ALA A 121 -16.65 10.56 -9.97
N GLN A 122 -17.50 9.56 -10.15
CA GLN A 122 -17.46 8.30 -9.40
C GLN A 122 -16.26 7.42 -9.77
N GLY A 123 -15.57 7.71 -10.88
CA GLY A 123 -14.39 7.02 -11.36
C GLY A 123 -14.19 7.18 -12.87
N VAL A 124 -13.11 6.55 -13.37
CA VAL A 124 -12.77 6.49 -14.79
C VAL A 124 -13.03 5.10 -15.37
N CYS A 125 -13.82 5.04 -16.44
CA CYS A 125 -14.09 3.82 -17.18
C CYS A 125 -13.00 3.59 -18.23
N VAL A 126 -12.35 2.41 -18.18
CA VAL A 126 -11.32 1.98 -19.12
C VAL A 126 -11.84 0.77 -19.88
N ALA A 127 -11.63 0.76 -21.19
CA ALA A 127 -12.23 -0.20 -22.11
C ALA A 127 -11.45 -1.55 -22.18
N HIS A 128 -10.97 -2.07 -21.07
CA HIS A 128 -10.46 -3.44 -21.02
C HIS A 128 -11.62 -4.42 -21.22
N HIS A 129 -11.41 -5.41 -22.07
CA HIS A 129 -12.41 -6.42 -22.43
C HIS A 129 -11.95 -7.83 -22.00
N ARG A 130 -12.76 -8.85 -22.29
CA ARG A 130 -12.53 -10.23 -21.89
C ARG A 130 -11.17 -10.76 -22.37
N ASP A 131 -10.80 -10.49 -23.61
CA ASP A 131 -9.54 -10.99 -24.16
C ASP A 131 -8.33 -10.37 -23.48
N ASP A 132 -8.37 -9.11 -23.05
CA ASP A 132 -7.32 -8.50 -22.22
C ASP A 132 -7.14 -9.23 -20.89
N SER A 133 -8.24 -9.68 -20.29
CA SER A 133 -8.20 -10.46 -19.04
C SER A 133 -7.57 -11.83 -19.25
N VAL A 134 -7.89 -12.49 -20.37
CA VAL A 134 -7.27 -13.76 -20.78
C VAL A 134 -5.77 -13.60 -21.03
N GLU A 135 -5.36 -12.58 -21.77
CA GLU A 135 -3.95 -12.25 -21.99
C GLU A 135 -3.21 -12.03 -20.67
N THR A 136 -3.80 -11.26 -19.76
CA THR A 136 -3.22 -10.95 -18.44
C THR A 136 -3.05 -12.22 -17.60
N LEU A 137 -4.04 -13.12 -17.60
CA LEU A 137 -3.96 -14.39 -16.90
C LEU A 137 -2.81 -15.24 -17.46
N LEU A 138 -2.70 -15.37 -18.80
CA LEU A 138 -1.63 -16.14 -19.43
C LEU A 138 -0.23 -15.55 -19.15
N ILE A 139 -0.08 -14.22 -19.18
CA ILE A 139 1.16 -13.54 -18.81
C ILE A 139 1.55 -13.90 -17.37
N ASN A 140 0.59 -13.80 -16.47
CA ASN A 140 0.80 -14.06 -15.05
C ASN A 140 1.10 -15.54 -14.81
N LEU A 141 0.41 -16.46 -15.48
CA LEU A 141 0.67 -17.89 -15.40
C LEU A 141 2.11 -18.23 -15.82
N ILE A 142 2.58 -17.67 -16.94
CA ILE A 142 3.95 -17.84 -17.44
C ILE A 142 5.00 -17.29 -16.45
N ARG A 143 4.64 -16.23 -15.70
CA ARG A 143 5.50 -15.63 -14.68
C ARG A 143 5.49 -16.38 -13.35
N GLY A 144 4.64 -17.38 -13.17
CA GLY A 144 4.58 -18.19 -11.96
C GLY A 144 3.91 -17.46 -10.79
N THR A 145 2.82 -16.73 -11.02
CA THR A 145 2.12 -16.04 -9.93
C THR A 145 1.20 -17.00 -9.16
N GLY A 146 0.89 -16.63 -7.89
CA GLY A 146 -0.13 -17.32 -7.09
C GLY A 146 -1.56 -17.00 -7.57
N ILE A 147 -2.56 -17.47 -6.81
CA ILE A 147 -4.00 -17.34 -7.13
C ILE A 147 -4.40 -15.90 -7.47
N ASN A 148 -3.87 -14.89 -6.78
CA ASN A 148 -4.16 -13.48 -7.02
C ASN A 148 -3.87 -13.04 -8.46
N GLY A 149 -2.78 -13.52 -9.05
CA GLY A 149 -2.41 -13.18 -10.42
C GLY A 149 -3.23 -13.93 -11.49
N LEU A 150 -3.89 -15.03 -11.11
CA LEU A 150 -4.68 -15.87 -12.01
C LEU A 150 -6.18 -15.49 -12.04
N THR A 151 -6.58 -14.47 -11.29
CA THR A 151 -7.97 -13.97 -11.27
C THR A 151 -8.33 -13.10 -12.46
N GLY A 152 -7.38 -12.87 -13.39
CA GLY A 152 -7.55 -11.96 -14.51
C GLY A 152 -7.55 -10.48 -14.10
N ILE A 153 -8.25 -9.66 -14.87
CA ILE A 153 -8.38 -8.22 -14.59
C ILE A 153 -9.61 -7.97 -13.72
N ALA A 154 -9.42 -7.28 -12.58
CA ALA A 154 -10.52 -6.94 -11.69
C ALA A 154 -11.49 -5.91 -12.32
N PRO A 155 -12.81 -6.06 -12.15
CA PRO A 155 -13.82 -5.11 -12.63
C PRO A 155 -13.63 -3.69 -12.08
N ARG A 156 -13.19 -3.57 -10.84
CA ARG A 156 -12.86 -2.31 -10.16
C ARG A 156 -11.48 -2.40 -9.52
N ASN A 157 -10.70 -1.33 -9.66
CA ASN A 157 -9.45 -1.14 -8.93
C ASN A 157 -9.33 0.34 -8.55
N GLY A 158 -9.63 0.66 -7.28
CA GLY A 158 -9.77 2.04 -6.83
C GLY A 158 -10.83 2.77 -7.65
N HIS A 159 -10.44 3.87 -8.28
CA HIS A 159 -11.30 4.67 -9.14
C HIS A 159 -11.39 4.18 -10.60
N VAL A 160 -10.65 3.14 -10.96
CA VAL A 160 -10.66 2.56 -12.32
C VAL A 160 -11.75 1.50 -12.44
N LEU A 161 -12.66 1.69 -13.38
CA LEU A 161 -13.82 0.85 -13.64
C LEU A 161 -13.69 0.21 -15.04
N ARG A 162 -14.12 -1.04 -15.19
CA ARG A 162 -13.96 -1.78 -16.46
C ARG A 162 -15.25 -2.47 -16.86
N PRO A 163 -16.18 -1.72 -17.47
CA PRO A 163 -17.52 -2.23 -17.82
C PRO A 163 -17.55 -3.30 -18.91
N LEU A 164 -16.46 -3.41 -19.73
CA LEU A 164 -16.44 -4.31 -20.90
C LEU A 164 -15.77 -5.67 -20.63
N LEU A 165 -15.41 -6.01 -19.38
CA LEU A 165 -14.69 -7.26 -19.10
C LEU A 165 -15.45 -8.55 -19.41
N ASN A 166 -16.76 -8.49 -19.63
CA ASN A 166 -17.57 -9.64 -19.99
C ASN A 166 -17.85 -9.77 -21.50
N VAL A 167 -17.36 -8.84 -22.32
CA VAL A 167 -17.54 -8.87 -23.78
C VAL A 167 -16.21 -9.15 -24.47
N SER A 168 -16.27 -9.80 -25.64
CA SER A 168 -15.12 -10.11 -26.46
C SER A 168 -14.75 -8.96 -27.40
N ARG A 169 -13.54 -9.02 -27.96
CA ARG A 169 -13.12 -8.13 -29.05
C ARG A 169 -14.05 -8.24 -30.27
N GLU A 170 -14.52 -9.45 -30.59
CA GLU A 170 -15.46 -9.69 -31.68
C GLU A 170 -16.81 -9.02 -31.43
N ASP A 171 -17.36 -9.15 -30.21
CA ASP A 171 -18.61 -8.47 -29.82
C ASP A 171 -18.49 -6.93 -29.96
N ILE A 172 -17.33 -6.36 -29.63
CA ILE A 172 -17.03 -4.94 -29.77
C ILE A 172 -17.07 -4.51 -31.24
N LEU A 173 -16.40 -5.23 -32.10
CA LEU A 173 -16.35 -4.91 -33.55
C LEU A 173 -17.72 -5.07 -34.22
N GLU A 174 -18.44 -6.13 -33.89
CA GLU A 174 -19.82 -6.34 -34.35
C GLU A 174 -20.74 -5.18 -33.92
N TYR A 175 -20.67 -4.79 -32.63
CA TYR A 175 -21.45 -3.66 -32.11
C TYR A 175 -21.18 -2.36 -32.86
N LEU A 176 -19.89 -2.00 -33.06
CA LEU A 176 -19.55 -0.78 -33.81
C LEU A 176 -20.00 -0.82 -35.27
N SER A 177 -19.91 -1.98 -35.90
CA SER A 177 -20.40 -2.18 -37.26
C SER A 177 -21.92 -1.97 -37.37
N LEU A 178 -22.69 -2.54 -36.43
CA LEU A 178 -24.15 -2.34 -36.36
C LEU A 178 -24.54 -0.88 -36.09
N GLN A 179 -23.71 -0.15 -35.33
CA GLN A 179 -23.92 1.28 -35.07
C GLN A 179 -23.40 2.17 -36.21
N GLN A 180 -22.76 1.61 -37.23
CA GLN A 180 -22.10 2.35 -38.33
C GLN A 180 -21.10 3.39 -37.77
N GLN A 181 -20.39 3.03 -36.71
CA GLN A 181 -19.47 3.92 -36.00
C GLN A 181 -18.04 3.60 -36.36
N ASP A 182 -17.34 4.58 -36.91
CA ASP A 182 -15.91 4.51 -37.19
C ASP A 182 -15.08 4.60 -35.92
N TYR A 183 -13.85 4.10 -36.00
CA TYR A 183 -12.85 4.15 -34.95
C TYR A 183 -11.44 4.21 -35.56
N VAL A 184 -10.45 4.58 -34.78
CA VAL A 184 -9.04 4.64 -35.19
C VAL A 184 -8.33 3.31 -34.89
N THR A 185 -7.52 2.86 -35.84
CA THR A 185 -6.68 1.68 -35.66
C THR A 185 -5.26 2.12 -35.34
N ASP A 186 -4.71 1.58 -34.21
CA ASP A 186 -3.33 1.80 -33.79
C ASP A 186 -2.40 0.82 -34.51
N SER A 187 -1.43 1.35 -35.27
CA SER A 187 -0.46 0.55 -36.03
C SER A 187 0.45 -0.33 -35.14
N THR A 188 0.70 0.07 -33.91
CA THR A 188 1.57 -0.67 -32.96
C THR A 188 0.95 -1.97 -32.46
N ASN A 189 -0.37 -2.16 -32.56
CA ASN A 189 -1.06 -3.39 -32.16
C ASN A 189 -0.71 -4.62 -33.01
N LEU A 190 -0.07 -4.42 -34.15
CA LEU A 190 0.26 -5.48 -35.11
C LEU A 190 1.70 -6.00 -34.94
N VAL A 191 2.54 -5.42 -34.08
CA VAL A 191 3.95 -5.78 -33.93
C VAL A 191 4.12 -6.71 -32.72
N PRO A 192 4.69 -7.95 -32.88
CA PRO A 192 4.77 -8.95 -31.84
C PRO A 192 5.95 -8.76 -30.86
N ASP A 193 6.51 -7.56 -30.75
CA ASP A 193 7.70 -7.30 -29.92
C ASP A 193 7.41 -7.27 -28.42
N VAL A 194 6.17 -7.00 -28.03
CA VAL A 194 5.72 -6.97 -26.63
C VAL A 194 5.13 -8.33 -26.25
N VAL A 195 5.41 -8.82 -25.06
CA VAL A 195 4.93 -10.12 -24.55
C VAL A 195 3.43 -10.30 -24.74
N ARG A 196 2.63 -9.24 -24.52
CA ARG A 196 1.18 -9.27 -24.71
C ARG A 196 0.80 -9.52 -26.16
N ASN A 197 1.47 -8.87 -27.11
CA ASN A 197 1.24 -9.07 -28.53
C ASN A 197 1.64 -10.48 -29.00
N LYS A 198 2.70 -11.07 -28.43
CA LYS A 198 3.06 -12.50 -28.70
C LYS A 198 1.95 -13.45 -28.24
N ILE A 199 1.38 -13.21 -27.06
CA ILE A 199 0.26 -14.03 -26.60
C ILE A 199 -0.95 -13.87 -27.51
N ARG A 200 -1.31 -12.66 -27.87
CA ARG A 200 -2.45 -12.34 -28.75
C ARG A 200 -2.31 -12.93 -30.15
N LEU A 201 -1.14 -12.76 -30.76
CA LEU A 201 -0.91 -13.08 -32.17
C LEU A 201 -0.40 -14.50 -32.42
N GLN A 202 0.20 -15.15 -31.42
CA GLN A 202 0.84 -16.47 -31.61
C GLN A 202 0.26 -17.52 -30.67
N VAL A 203 0.17 -17.26 -29.36
CA VAL A 203 -0.22 -18.27 -28.36
C VAL A 203 -1.73 -18.53 -28.39
N LEU A 204 -2.55 -17.50 -28.33
CA LEU A 204 -4.01 -17.65 -28.35
C LEU A 204 -4.54 -18.30 -29.64
N PRO A 205 -4.05 -17.94 -30.85
CA PRO A 205 -4.43 -18.67 -32.07
C PRO A 205 -4.06 -20.14 -32.04
N LEU A 206 -2.88 -20.49 -31.51
CA LEU A 206 -2.49 -21.88 -31.33
C LEU A 206 -3.40 -22.64 -30.36
N LEU A 207 -3.73 -22.04 -29.22
CA LEU A 207 -4.67 -22.64 -28.26
C LEU A 207 -6.08 -22.82 -28.84
N ARG A 208 -6.52 -21.92 -29.71
CA ARG A 208 -7.81 -22.04 -30.43
C ARG A 208 -7.87 -23.20 -31.39
N THR A 209 -6.73 -23.69 -31.92
CA THR A 209 -6.70 -24.92 -32.72
C THR A 209 -6.98 -26.19 -31.92
N ILE A 210 -6.73 -26.13 -30.58
CA ILE A 210 -7.01 -27.22 -29.64
C ILE A 210 -8.43 -27.10 -29.12
N ASN A 211 -8.83 -25.88 -28.70
CA ASN A 211 -10.16 -25.57 -28.23
C ASN A 211 -10.63 -24.22 -28.81
N PRO A 212 -11.57 -24.19 -29.77
CA PRO A 212 -12.07 -22.95 -30.36
C PRO A 212 -12.60 -21.94 -29.32
N SER A 213 -13.16 -22.44 -28.20
CA SER A 213 -13.71 -21.63 -27.09
C SER A 213 -12.69 -21.40 -25.97
N VAL A 214 -11.38 -21.52 -26.20
CA VAL A 214 -10.35 -21.43 -25.16
C VAL A 214 -10.37 -20.12 -24.40
N SER A 215 -10.66 -19.00 -25.05
CA SER A 215 -10.77 -17.68 -24.39
C SER A 215 -11.89 -17.66 -23.36
N ASP A 216 -13.05 -18.25 -23.67
CA ASP A 216 -14.17 -18.38 -22.74
C ASP A 216 -13.86 -19.31 -21.57
N SER A 217 -13.19 -20.43 -21.87
CA SER A 217 -12.76 -21.39 -20.85
C SER A 217 -11.78 -20.76 -19.86
N ILE A 218 -10.80 -20.00 -20.35
CA ILE A 218 -9.83 -19.29 -19.50
C ILE A 218 -10.52 -18.20 -18.68
N ALA A 219 -11.42 -17.39 -19.30
CA ALA A 219 -12.18 -16.36 -18.58
C ALA A 219 -13.05 -16.95 -17.48
N THR A 220 -13.69 -18.09 -17.73
CA THR A 220 -14.49 -18.83 -16.74
C THR A 220 -13.59 -19.32 -15.59
N THR A 221 -12.44 -19.89 -15.90
CA THR A 221 -11.45 -20.31 -14.89
C THR A 221 -11.00 -19.13 -14.04
N ALA A 222 -10.68 -17.97 -14.67
CA ALA A 222 -10.34 -16.74 -13.93
C ALA A 222 -11.45 -16.33 -12.96
N THR A 223 -12.71 -16.42 -13.39
CA THR A 223 -13.87 -16.10 -12.53
C THR A 223 -13.98 -17.04 -11.34
N HIS A 224 -13.82 -18.36 -11.54
CA HIS A 224 -13.83 -19.34 -10.44
C HIS A 224 -12.69 -19.09 -9.45
N LEU A 225 -11.48 -18.78 -9.97
CA LEU A 225 -10.34 -18.44 -9.12
C LEU A 225 -10.56 -17.14 -8.35
N ALA A 226 -11.22 -16.14 -8.97
CA ALA A 226 -11.56 -14.90 -8.28
C ALA A 226 -12.55 -15.11 -7.13
N GLU A 227 -13.56 -15.95 -7.32
CA GLU A 227 -14.50 -16.30 -6.24
C GLU A 227 -13.82 -17.11 -5.13
N ALA A 228 -12.99 -18.11 -5.47
CA ALA A 228 -12.19 -18.84 -4.49
C ALA A 228 -11.26 -17.92 -3.70
N ASN A 229 -10.63 -16.96 -4.37
CA ASN A 229 -9.75 -15.97 -3.74
C ASN A 229 -10.51 -15.04 -2.77
N LYS A 230 -11.75 -14.64 -3.09
CA LYS A 230 -12.61 -13.88 -2.16
C LYS A 230 -12.90 -14.67 -0.88
N MET A 231 -13.24 -15.96 -1.02
CA MET A 231 -13.46 -16.83 0.14
C MET A 231 -12.19 -16.94 1.00
N LEU A 232 -11.04 -17.07 0.34
CA LEU A 232 -9.76 -17.13 1.03
C LEU A 232 -9.46 -15.82 1.79
N ILE A 233 -9.61 -14.66 1.13
CA ILE A 233 -9.40 -13.35 1.77
C ILE A 233 -10.34 -13.19 2.98
N ALA A 234 -11.61 -13.57 2.85
CA ALA A 234 -12.56 -13.53 3.95
C ALA A 234 -12.12 -14.45 5.13
N ALA A 235 -11.60 -15.64 4.86
CA ALA A 235 -11.07 -16.54 5.88
C ALA A 235 -9.79 -16.01 6.55
N LEU A 236 -8.98 -15.22 5.83
CA LEU A 236 -7.76 -14.58 6.35
C LEU A 236 -8.05 -13.32 7.18
N SER A 237 -9.24 -12.75 7.08
CA SER A 237 -9.65 -11.55 7.83
C SER A 237 -10.04 -11.85 9.29
N ASP A 238 -9.66 -13.02 9.84
CA ASP A 238 -9.88 -13.37 11.24
C ASP A 238 -9.01 -12.50 12.16
N SER A 239 -9.64 -11.72 13.03
CA SER A 239 -8.97 -10.84 14.00
C SER A 239 -8.07 -11.58 15.00
N ARG A 240 -8.22 -12.90 15.15
CA ARG A 240 -7.34 -13.74 15.97
C ARG A 240 -6.02 -14.02 15.26
N LEU A 241 -6.05 -14.07 13.91
CA LEU A 241 -4.86 -14.34 13.10
C LEU A 241 -3.98 -13.10 12.98
N THR A 242 -4.58 -11.92 12.75
CA THR A 242 -3.83 -10.67 12.55
C THR A 242 -4.42 -9.52 13.34
N GLN A 243 -3.56 -8.72 13.95
CA GLN A 243 -3.91 -7.48 14.64
C GLN A 243 -2.92 -6.38 14.27
N THR A 244 -3.43 -5.17 14.03
CA THR A 244 -2.58 -4.00 13.78
C THR A 244 -2.78 -3.00 14.89
N ASP A 245 -1.69 -2.55 15.51
CA ASP A 245 -1.72 -1.57 16.58
C ASP A 245 -1.81 -0.12 16.06
N SER A 246 -1.94 0.84 16.98
CA SER A 246 -2.00 2.27 16.68
C SER A 246 -0.71 2.83 16.05
N LYS A 247 0.40 2.11 16.12
CA LYS A 247 1.69 2.47 15.51
C LYS A 247 1.90 1.86 14.14
N GLY A 248 0.91 1.13 13.61
CA GLY A 248 0.98 0.46 12.32
C GLY A 248 1.82 -0.82 12.34
N ILE A 249 2.08 -1.42 13.51
CA ILE A 249 2.73 -2.73 13.62
C ILE A 249 1.66 -3.79 13.49
N THR A 250 1.79 -4.67 12.49
CA THR A 250 0.91 -5.82 12.31
C THR A 250 1.52 -7.05 12.98
N ALA A 251 0.78 -7.67 13.87
CA ALA A 251 1.13 -8.93 14.53
C ALA A 251 0.35 -10.09 13.88
N ILE A 252 1.04 -11.15 13.48
CA ILE A 252 0.47 -12.42 13.01
C ILE A 252 0.68 -13.44 14.11
N SER A 253 -0.40 -13.98 14.68
CA SER A 253 -0.34 -15.02 15.72
C SER A 253 0.26 -16.31 15.17
N LYS A 254 1.35 -16.80 15.76
CA LYS A 254 1.98 -18.07 15.39
C LYS A 254 1.06 -19.27 15.63
N GLU A 255 0.37 -19.28 16.77
CA GLU A 255 -0.56 -20.34 17.15
C GLU A 255 -1.70 -20.47 16.12
N GLU A 256 -2.37 -19.33 15.83
CA GLU A 256 -3.44 -19.33 14.85
C GLU A 256 -2.94 -19.66 13.44
N LEU A 257 -1.76 -19.15 13.05
CA LEU A 257 -1.14 -19.47 11.76
C LEU A 257 -0.88 -20.97 11.61
N LEU A 258 -0.24 -21.59 12.61
CA LEU A 258 0.10 -23.02 12.57
C LEU A 258 -1.13 -23.93 12.66
N SER A 259 -2.26 -23.44 13.17
CA SER A 259 -3.53 -24.17 13.20
C SER A 259 -4.21 -24.26 11.83
N LYS A 260 -3.80 -23.47 10.83
CA LYS A 260 -4.44 -23.46 9.52
C LYS A 260 -4.04 -24.66 8.68
N ALA A 261 -4.90 -25.06 7.75
CA ALA A 261 -4.67 -26.23 6.87
C ALA A 261 -3.39 -26.06 5.99
N SER A 262 -2.99 -24.85 5.68
CA SER A 262 -1.77 -24.54 4.94
C SER A 262 -1.13 -23.27 5.51
N PRO A 263 -0.32 -23.36 6.58
CA PRO A 263 0.34 -22.21 7.19
C PRO A 263 1.23 -21.44 6.23
N GLU A 264 1.91 -22.15 5.31
CA GLU A 264 2.75 -21.54 4.27
C GLU A 264 1.93 -20.63 3.35
N PHE A 265 0.82 -21.14 2.83
CA PHE A 265 -0.05 -20.38 1.94
C PHE A 265 -0.69 -19.18 2.65
N VAL A 266 -1.14 -19.36 3.89
CA VAL A 266 -1.70 -18.30 4.73
C VAL A 266 -0.65 -17.21 4.98
N LEU A 267 0.55 -17.60 5.38
CA LEU A 267 1.64 -16.65 5.62
C LEU A 267 2.03 -15.91 4.34
N HIS A 268 2.10 -16.61 3.20
CA HIS A 268 2.35 -15.99 1.90
C HIS A 268 1.28 -14.94 1.56
N ALA A 269 0.02 -15.26 1.75
CA ALA A 269 -1.08 -14.34 1.49
C ALA A 269 -1.03 -13.10 2.41
N LEU A 270 -0.71 -13.29 3.69
CA LEU A 270 -0.59 -12.21 4.67
C LEU A 270 0.64 -11.31 4.43
N LEU A 271 1.75 -11.87 3.94
CA LEU A 271 3.00 -11.14 3.70
C LEU A 271 3.09 -10.48 2.31
N SER A 272 2.28 -10.94 1.35
CA SER A 272 2.25 -10.42 -0.03
C SER A 272 1.99 -8.91 -0.12
N PRO A 273 1.05 -8.29 0.63
CA PRO A 273 0.83 -6.84 0.63
C PRO A 273 2.06 -6.04 1.11
N TYR A 274 2.94 -6.67 1.88
CA TYR A 274 4.17 -6.08 2.41
C TYR A 274 5.40 -6.37 1.55
N HIS A 275 5.21 -6.89 0.34
CA HIS A 275 6.24 -7.17 -0.66
C HIS A 275 7.32 -8.18 -0.23
N PHE A 276 7.01 -9.13 0.65
CA PHE A 276 7.88 -10.27 0.91
C PHE A 276 7.77 -11.30 -0.21
N GLN A 277 8.92 -11.81 -0.68
CA GLN A 277 8.98 -12.82 -1.73
C GLN A 277 8.77 -14.23 -1.17
N GLY A 278 8.42 -15.20 -2.01
CA GLY A 278 8.12 -16.57 -1.58
C GLY A 278 9.26 -17.26 -0.83
N THR A 279 10.52 -17.02 -1.21
CA THR A 279 11.71 -17.53 -0.49
C THR A 279 11.78 -17.01 0.94
N SER A 280 11.54 -15.71 1.15
CA SER A 280 11.50 -15.12 2.50
C SER A 280 10.35 -15.68 3.34
N VAL A 281 9.19 -15.95 2.74
CA VAL A 281 8.04 -16.54 3.44
C VAL A 281 8.38 -17.93 4.00
N LEU A 282 9.00 -18.78 3.17
CA LEU A 282 9.46 -20.10 3.60
C LEU A 282 10.51 -20.02 4.72
N GLU A 283 11.46 -19.10 4.60
CA GLU A 283 12.48 -18.88 5.63
C GLU A 283 11.86 -18.42 6.96
N ILE A 284 10.89 -17.52 6.93
CA ILE A 284 10.14 -17.05 8.11
C ILE A 284 9.42 -18.23 8.76
N LEU A 285 8.69 -19.02 8.00
CA LEU A 285 7.96 -20.18 8.52
C LEU A 285 8.89 -21.22 9.13
N ASN A 286 9.98 -21.56 8.44
CA ASN A 286 10.99 -22.51 8.93
C ASN A 286 11.75 -22.01 10.17
N SER A 287 11.70 -20.72 10.42
CA SER A 287 12.38 -20.08 11.57
C SER A 287 11.40 -19.57 12.62
N ILE A 288 10.18 -20.09 12.64
CA ILE A 288 9.08 -19.55 13.47
C ILE A 288 9.38 -19.53 14.98
N ASP A 289 10.28 -20.41 15.45
CA ASP A 289 10.72 -20.49 16.84
C ASP A 289 11.98 -19.65 17.12
N ALA A 290 12.60 -19.08 16.08
CA ALA A 290 13.84 -18.31 16.21
C ALA A 290 13.54 -16.85 16.59
N VAL A 291 13.18 -16.61 17.85
CA VAL A 291 12.84 -15.28 18.37
C VAL A 291 13.99 -14.28 18.11
N GLY A 292 13.65 -13.11 17.55
CA GLY A 292 14.59 -12.05 17.19
C GLY A 292 15.12 -12.13 15.77
N LYS A 293 14.89 -13.23 15.01
CA LYS A 293 15.29 -13.34 13.60
C LYS A 293 14.45 -12.40 12.73
N ARG A 294 15.08 -11.83 11.70
CA ARG A 294 14.52 -10.72 10.91
C ARG A 294 14.66 -10.93 9.42
N TRP A 295 13.71 -10.37 8.69
CA TRP A 295 13.70 -10.29 7.23
C TRP A 295 13.25 -8.88 6.82
N GLN A 296 13.67 -8.48 5.63
CA GLN A 296 13.34 -7.18 5.08
C GLN A 296 12.86 -7.33 3.64
N SER A 297 11.74 -6.68 3.33
CA SER A 297 11.25 -6.46 1.96
C SER A 297 11.66 -5.07 1.48
N SER A 298 11.21 -4.68 0.30
CA SER A 298 11.42 -3.31 -0.22
C SER A 298 10.75 -2.21 0.62
N THR A 299 9.74 -2.57 1.42
CA THR A 299 8.87 -1.60 2.12
C THR A 299 8.72 -1.88 3.61
N HIS A 300 8.93 -3.13 4.05
CA HIS A 300 8.65 -3.55 5.42
C HIS A 300 9.75 -4.45 6.00
N GLN A 301 9.79 -4.53 7.31
CA GLN A 301 10.59 -5.47 8.07
C GLN A 301 9.65 -6.43 8.82
N ALA A 302 10.01 -7.72 8.83
CA ALA A 302 9.38 -8.76 9.63
C ALA A 302 10.36 -9.24 10.71
N VAL A 303 9.86 -9.53 11.91
CA VAL A 303 10.63 -10.11 13.00
C VAL A 303 9.82 -11.18 13.72
N ILE A 304 10.49 -12.28 14.07
CA ILE A 304 9.90 -13.30 14.95
C ILE A 304 9.95 -12.79 16.40
N ASP A 305 8.80 -12.60 16.99
CA ASP A 305 8.67 -12.38 18.43
C ASP A 305 8.17 -13.66 19.13
N ARG A 306 7.92 -13.64 20.44
CA ARG A 306 7.56 -14.82 21.26
C ARG A 306 6.35 -15.57 20.70
N ASN A 307 5.22 -14.88 20.56
CA ASN A 307 3.95 -15.48 20.14
C ASN A 307 3.54 -15.06 18.73
N ASP A 308 4.21 -14.06 18.15
CA ASP A 308 3.79 -13.41 16.93
C ASP A 308 4.92 -13.24 15.93
N ILE A 309 4.55 -13.11 14.66
CA ILE A 309 5.40 -12.53 13.61
C ILE A 309 4.98 -11.07 13.48
N LEU A 310 5.90 -10.14 13.77
CA LEU A 310 5.62 -8.72 13.73
C LEU A 310 6.10 -8.11 12.42
N ILE A 311 5.27 -7.25 11.82
CA ILE A 311 5.57 -6.56 10.57
C ILE A 311 5.47 -5.06 10.80
N LYS A 312 6.48 -4.32 10.37
CA LYS A 312 6.54 -2.86 10.46
C LYS A 312 7.07 -2.26 9.16
N ALA A 313 6.52 -1.11 8.75
CA ALA A 313 7.04 -0.36 7.61
C ALA A 313 8.47 0.12 7.86
N LEU A 314 9.31 0.11 6.81
CA LEU A 314 10.66 0.65 6.87
C LEU A 314 10.59 2.18 6.96
N GLU A 315 11.12 2.74 8.03
CA GLU A 315 11.23 4.18 8.19
C GLU A 315 12.46 4.69 7.42
N LYS A 316 12.23 5.48 6.37
CA LYS A 316 13.32 6.14 5.63
C LYS A 316 13.87 7.29 6.47
N GLY A 317 15.15 7.23 6.85
CA GLY A 317 15.89 8.42 7.30
C GLY A 317 15.90 8.72 8.80
N LYS A 318 15.49 7.83 9.71
CA LYS A 318 15.71 8.07 11.15
C LYS A 318 17.18 7.84 11.49
N GLN A 319 17.94 8.93 11.49
CA GLN A 319 19.27 8.94 12.13
C GLN A 319 19.11 8.67 13.64
N SER A 320 20.01 7.86 14.17
CA SER A 320 20.20 7.69 15.62
C SER A 320 20.60 9.04 16.21
N CYS A 321 19.66 9.75 16.80
CA CYS A 321 19.93 11.05 17.41
C CYS A 321 20.33 10.84 18.86
N ALA A 322 21.63 10.91 19.15
CA ALA A 322 22.09 11.15 20.51
C ALA A 322 22.04 12.69 20.73
N LEU A 323 21.16 13.14 21.63
CA LEU A 323 21.02 14.55 21.98
C LEU A 323 21.70 14.80 23.33
N LYS A 324 22.69 15.69 23.34
CA LYS A 324 23.30 16.20 24.59
C LYS A 324 22.46 17.34 25.16
N ILE A 325 22.21 17.28 26.45
CA ILE A 325 21.42 18.24 27.24
C ILE A 325 22.35 18.80 28.29
N PRO A 326 22.96 19.99 28.04
CA PRO A 326 24.02 20.52 28.92
C PRO A 326 23.49 21.01 30.27
N GLU A 327 22.26 21.46 30.35
CA GLU A 327 21.63 22.06 31.55
C GLU A 327 20.11 21.94 31.52
N THR A 328 19.41 22.53 32.48
CA THR A 328 17.95 22.65 32.46
C THR A 328 17.47 23.46 31.27
N GLY A 329 16.37 23.06 30.64
CA GLY A 329 15.84 23.72 29.46
C GLY A 329 14.90 22.84 28.63
N LYS A 330 14.49 23.33 27.47
CA LYS A 330 13.67 22.60 26.50
C LYS A 330 14.49 22.35 25.23
N TYR A 331 14.60 21.09 24.82
CA TYR A 331 15.44 20.67 23.70
C TYR A 331 14.61 19.89 22.68
N SER A 332 14.79 20.17 21.39
CA SER A 332 14.15 19.43 20.31
C SER A 332 14.93 18.16 20.01
N CYS A 333 14.24 17.02 19.99
CA CYS A 333 14.84 15.71 19.70
C CYS A 333 14.62 15.30 18.23
N ALA A 334 13.43 15.63 17.71
CA ALA A 334 13.00 15.41 16.33
C ALA A 334 11.79 16.31 16.05
N GLU A 335 11.26 16.30 14.85
CA GLU A 335 10.05 17.03 14.50
C GLU A 335 8.89 16.59 15.42
N GLY A 336 8.29 17.53 16.12
CA GLY A 336 7.21 17.29 17.09
C GLY A 336 7.64 16.60 18.40
N GLN A 337 8.93 16.36 18.63
CA GLN A 337 9.44 15.68 19.84
C GLN A 337 10.37 16.58 20.64
N TYR A 338 10.12 16.73 21.93
CA TYR A 338 10.87 17.58 22.82
C TYR A 338 11.18 16.85 24.13
N ILE A 339 12.34 17.19 24.72
CA ILE A 339 12.66 16.84 26.11
C ILE A 339 12.76 18.15 26.90
N LYS A 340 12.04 18.23 28.02
CA LYS A 340 12.03 19.38 28.93
C LYS A 340 12.66 18.94 30.24
N VAL A 341 13.64 19.70 30.72
CA VAL A 341 14.36 19.44 31.98
C VAL A 341 14.26 20.67 32.87
N GLU A 342 13.66 20.51 34.04
CA GLU A 342 13.45 21.59 35.02
C GLU A 342 13.97 21.15 36.38
N SER A 343 14.49 22.11 37.17
CA SER A 343 14.87 21.91 38.53
C SER A 343 14.06 22.80 39.46
N HIS A 344 13.56 22.21 40.52
CA HIS A 344 12.71 22.91 41.52
C HIS A 344 13.16 22.57 42.92
N ALA A 345 13.04 23.53 43.86
CA ALA A 345 13.21 23.23 45.25
C ALA A 345 12.11 22.26 45.73
N ARG A 346 12.48 21.30 46.58
CA ARG A 346 11.47 20.40 47.16
C ARG A 346 10.63 21.14 48.18
N THR A 347 9.33 21.13 48.01
CA THR A 347 8.34 21.62 48.96
C THR A 347 7.84 20.48 49.85
N PRO A 348 7.35 20.78 51.11
CA PRO A 348 6.82 19.74 51.99
C PRO A 348 5.71 18.90 51.37
N ASP A 349 4.88 19.51 50.50
CA ASP A 349 3.75 18.86 49.84
C ASP A 349 4.10 18.27 48.46
N PHE A 350 5.38 18.19 48.14
CA PHE A 350 5.82 17.67 46.84
C PHE A 350 5.44 16.20 46.65
N CYS A 351 4.76 15.88 45.54
CA CYS A 351 4.39 14.54 45.16
C CYS A 351 5.03 14.19 43.81
N PRO A 352 5.83 13.09 43.67
CA PRO A 352 6.41 12.66 42.41
C PRO A 352 5.35 12.39 41.35
N SER A 353 5.64 12.77 40.10
CA SER A 353 4.73 12.51 38.97
C SER A 353 4.54 11.01 38.76
N ARG A 354 3.28 10.60 38.49
CA ARG A 354 2.93 9.23 38.08
C ARG A 354 2.77 9.07 36.56
N LYS A 355 2.97 10.16 35.81
CA LYS A 355 2.85 10.12 34.35
C LYS A 355 4.05 9.36 33.76
N PRO A 356 3.84 8.38 32.86
CA PRO A 356 4.93 7.58 32.30
C PRO A 356 6.00 8.41 31.56
N MET A 357 5.57 9.53 30.93
CA MET A 357 6.46 10.42 30.17
C MET A 357 7.11 11.52 31.03
N VAL A 358 7.07 11.40 32.36
CA VAL A 358 7.68 12.33 33.30
C VAL A 358 8.50 11.56 34.32
N ALA A 359 9.80 11.82 34.35
CA ALA A 359 10.68 11.34 35.40
C ALA A 359 10.84 12.42 36.48
N THR A 360 10.80 12.01 37.74
CA THR A 360 11.05 12.87 38.90
C THR A 360 12.20 12.26 39.71
N LEU A 361 13.31 12.99 39.82
CA LEU A 361 14.60 12.50 40.33
C LEU A 361 15.16 13.47 41.36
N ASP A 362 16.12 12.99 42.16
CA ASP A 362 16.93 13.83 43.02
C ASP A 362 17.99 14.57 42.18
N ALA A 363 17.89 15.90 42.10
CA ALA A 363 18.81 16.71 41.30
C ALA A 363 20.27 16.62 41.80
N GLY A 364 20.49 16.39 43.10
CA GLY A 364 21.83 16.26 43.66
C GLY A 364 22.55 14.97 43.29
N LYS A 365 21.84 13.95 42.76
CA LYS A 365 22.39 12.67 42.35
C LYS A 365 22.65 12.58 40.84
N VAL A 366 22.15 13.54 40.06
CA VAL A 366 22.25 13.56 38.61
C VAL A 366 23.37 14.49 38.15
N GLU A 367 24.23 13.99 37.27
CA GLU A 367 25.37 14.75 36.76
C GLU A 367 25.11 15.21 35.31
N PHE A 368 25.21 16.53 35.05
CA PHE A 368 25.13 17.08 33.71
C PHE A 368 26.51 17.03 32.98
N PRO A 369 26.52 16.93 31.64
CA PRO A 369 25.38 16.94 30.71
C PRO A 369 24.63 15.61 30.71
N LEU A 370 23.29 15.68 30.46
CA LEU A 370 22.51 14.47 30.18
C LEU A 370 22.63 14.11 28.71
N THR A 371 22.42 12.83 28.39
CA THR A 371 22.38 12.35 27.01
C THR A 371 21.09 11.56 26.80
N LEU A 372 20.27 12.00 25.86
CA LEU A 372 19.14 11.23 25.34
C LEU A 372 19.63 10.38 24.17
N ARG A 373 19.45 9.06 24.25
CA ARG A 373 19.83 8.12 23.18
C ARG A 373 18.95 6.89 23.15
N ARG A 374 19.05 6.11 22.08
CA ARG A 374 18.49 4.74 22.08
C ARG A 374 19.30 3.82 22.99
N THR A 375 18.66 2.74 23.43
CA THR A 375 19.33 1.67 24.16
C THR A 375 20.39 0.99 23.29
N ILE A 376 21.48 0.57 23.90
CA ILE A 376 22.54 -0.22 23.27
C ILE A 376 22.71 -1.57 24.00
N PRO A 377 23.22 -2.60 23.32
CA PRO A 377 23.52 -3.88 23.97
C PRO A 377 24.45 -3.67 25.17
N GLY A 378 24.10 -4.29 26.30
CA GLY A 378 24.89 -4.17 27.55
C GLY A 378 24.39 -3.08 28.50
N ASP A 379 23.48 -2.21 28.10
CA ASP A 379 22.89 -1.21 29.00
C ASP A 379 22.32 -1.85 30.26
N ARG A 380 22.69 -1.30 31.40
CA ARG A 380 22.24 -1.73 32.73
C ARG A 380 21.75 -0.57 33.55
N PHE A 381 20.77 -0.82 34.40
CA PHE A 381 20.29 0.12 35.39
C PHE A 381 19.68 -0.62 36.58
N ARG A 382 19.47 0.06 37.67
CA ARG A 382 18.70 -0.46 38.81
C ARG A 382 17.28 0.10 38.74
N PRO A 383 16.28 -0.68 38.32
CA PRO A 383 14.90 -0.18 38.22
C PRO A 383 14.38 0.30 39.57
N PHE A 384 13.65 1.42 39.60
CA PHE A 384 13.07 1.97 40.83
C PHE A 384 12.30 0.89 41.62
N GLY A 385 12.66 0.71 42.89
CA GLY A 385 12.10 -0.27 43.80
C GLY A 385 12.77 -1.65 43.77
N MET A 386 13.85 -1.86 42.99
CA MET A 386 14.60 -3.11 42.94
C MET A 386 15.94 -2.99 43.65
N LYS A 387 16.38 -4.10 44.29
CA LYS A 387 17.68 -4.13 45.02
C LYS A 387 18.89 -4.35 44.13
N GLY A 388 18.71 -4.87 42.89
CA GLY A 388 19.80 -5.26 42.00
C GLY A 388 19.80 -4.53 40.67
N SER A 389 20.97 -4.49 40.00
CA SER A 389 21.11 -4.01 38.64
C SER A 389 20.63 -5.06 37.65
N LYS A 390 19.94 -4.64 36.59
CA LYS A 390 19.37 -5.48 35.54
C LYS A 390 19.76 -4.97 34.15
N LEU A 391 19.94 -5.86 33.18
CA LEU A 391 20.05 -5.45 31.78
C LEU A 391 18.75 -4.79 31.33
N VAL A 392 18.86 -3.71 30.56
CA VAL A 392 17.71 -3.03 29.99
C VAL A 392 16.92 -3.98 29.07
N SER A 393 17.62 -4.82 28.29
CA SER A 393 16.99 -5.86 27.46
C SER A 393 16.12 -6.83 28.25
N ASP A 394 16.61 -7.27 29.44
CA ASP A 394 15.89 -8.20 30.31
C ASP A 394 14.68 -7.51 30.96
N PHE A 395 14.88 -6.27 31.42
CA PHE A 395 13.78 -5.48 31.97
C PHE A 395 12.67 -5.29 30.95
N LEU A 396 13.00 -4.90 29.69
CA LEU A 396 12.03 -4.74 28.61
C LEU A 396 11.34 -6.07 28.25
N THR A 397 12.07 -7.19 28.39
CA THR A 397 11.52 -8.54 28.22
C THR A 397 10.47 -8.87 29.28
N ASP A 398 10.75 -8.57 30.54
CA ASP A 398 9.85 -8.84 31.67
C ASP A 398 8.55 -8.03 31.58
N ILE A 399 8.63 -6.79 31.13
CA ILE A 399 7.46 -5.93 30.89
C ILE A 399 6.79 -6.19 29.54
N LYS A 400 7.17 -7.30 28.86
CA LYS A 400 6.59 -7.81 27.62
C LYS A 400 6.69 -6.86 26.40
N CYS A 401 7.69 -5.98 26.36
CA CYS A 401 7.97 -5.19 25.17
C CYS A 401 8.27 -6.11 23.98
N ASN A 402 7.70 -5.78 22.82
CA ASN A 402 7.98 -6.48 21.58
C ASN A 402 9.35 -6.08 20.98
N ALA A 403 9.78 -6.79 19.95
CA ALA A 403 11.09 -6.60 19.35
C ALA A 403 11.32 -5.17 18.81
N PHE A 404 10.31 -4.54 18.22
CA PHE A 404 10.42 -3.17 17.71
C PHE A 404 10.42 -2.13 18.84
N GLU A 405 9.59 -2.32 19.86
CA GLU A 405 9.59 -1.45 21.05
C GLU A 405 10.94 -1.42 21.76
N LYS A 406 11.63 -2.58 21.83
CA LYS A 406 12.97 -2.67 22.41
C LYS A 406 14.01 -1.87 21.64
N GLU A 407 13.95 -1.88 20.30
CA GLU A 407 14.86 -1.10 19.45
C GLU A 407 14.61 0.41 19.51
N GLU A 408 13.36 0.79 19.69
CA GLU A 408 12.97 2.20 19.76
C GLU A 408 13.09 2.79 21.15
N GLN A 409 13.36 1.97 22.15
CA GLN A 409 13.45 2.43 23.53
C GLN A 409 14.52 3.51 23.70
N LEU A 410 14.08 4.65 24.19
CA LEU A 410 14.95 5.76 24.54
C LEU A 410 15.32 5.71 26.01
N VAL A 411 16.55 6.12 26.30
CA VAL A 411 17.09 6.30 27.66
C VAL A 411 17.67 7.68 27.81
N VAL A 412 17.61 8.19 29.04
CA VAL A 412 18.39 9.35 29.48
C VAL A 412 19.51 8.83 30.36
N GLU A 413 20.75 9.18 30.04
CA GLU A 413 21.94 8.90 30.87
C GLU A 413 22.58 10.20 31.37
N ASP A 414 23.27 10.14 32.50
CA ASP A 414 24.02 11.27 33.03
C ASP A 414 25.48 11.32 32.52
N ALA A 415 26.25 12.32 32.93
CA ALA A 415 27.64 12.50 32.52
C ALA A 415 28.57 11.31 32.91
N SER A 416 28.22 10.56 33.95
CA SER A 416 28.90 9.34 34.37
C SER A 416 28.43 8.07 33.64
N GLN A 417 27.65 8.22 32.54
CA GLN A 417 27.07 7.15 31.74
C GLN A 417 26.11 6.23 32.51
N ARG A 418 25.52 6.72 33.59
CA ARG A 418 24.50 5.99 34.34
C ARG A 418 23.13 6.29 33.76
N ILE A 419 22.34 5.26 33.49
CA ILE A 419 20.96 5.44 32.99
C ILE A 419 20.09 5.95 34.15
N VAL A 420 19.54 7.16 34.01
CA VAL A 420 18.67 7.80 34.99
C VAL A 420 17.20 7.47 34.76
N TRP A 421 16.82 7.25 33.46
CA TRP A 421 15.43 7.00 33.09
C TRP A 421 15.31 6.22 31.78
N LEU A 422 14.50 5.16 31.78
CA LEU A 422 13.95 4.56 30.57
C LEU A 422 12.65 5.29 30.24
N ILE A 423 12.64 6.09 29.17
CA ILE A 423 11.51 6.96 28.81
C ILE A 423 10.23 6.15 28.63
N GLY A 424 9.17 6.63 29.26
CA GLY A 424 7.85 5.98 29.22
C GLY A 424 7.74 4.69 30.06
N ARG A 425 8.81 4.26 30.73
CA ARG A 425 8.85 2.98 31.48
C ARG A 425 9.20 3.16 32.95
N ARG A 426 10.48 3.35 33.30
CA ARG A 426 10.92 3.36 34.69
C ARG A 426 12.15 4.24 34.88
N THR A 427 12.18 4.97 35.99
CA THR A 427 13.39 5.66 36.51
C THR A 427 14.33 4.68 37.18
N ALA A 428 15.61 5.04 37.29
CA ALA A 428 16.55 4.27 38.06
C ALA A 428 16.45 4.61 39.56
N ASP A 429 16.58 3.59 40.42
CA ASP A 429 16.46 3.70 41.86
C ASP A 429 17.60 4.52 42.50
N ASP A 430 18.76 4.56 41.83
CA ASP A 430 19.94 5.31 42.30
C ASP A 430 19.69 6.82 42.39
N PHE A 431 18.72 7.31 41.59
CA PHE A 431 18.35 8.72 41.51
C PHE A 431 17.03 9.03 42.22
N ARG A 432 16.54 8.11 43.03
CA ARG A 432 15.26 8.30 43.74
C ARG A 432 15.33 9.46 44.71
N ILE A 433 14.20 10.12 44.88
CA ILE A 433 13.97 11.13 45.90
C ILE A 433 13.88 10.43 47.28
N ASP A 434 14.60 10.95 48.24
CA ASP A 434 14.59 10.50 49.66
C ASP A 434 14.51 11.70 50.60
N ASP A 435 14.56 11.45 51.91
CA ASP A 435 14.41 12.49 52.95
C ASP A 435 15.52 13.55 52.92
N SER A 436 16.68 13.25 52.33
CA SER A 436 17.81 14.14 52.13
C SER A 436 17.73 15.02 50.90
N THR A 437 16.77 14.77 50.00
CA THR A 437 16.63 15.47 48.74
C THR A 437 16.10 16.93 48.97
N ASN A 438 16.89 17.91 48.56
CA ASN A 438 16.55 19.33 48.63
C ASN A 438 16.06 19.92 47.33
N GLN A 439 16.56 19.36 46.19
CA GLN A 439 16.16 19.81 44.84
C GLN A 439 15.69 18.62 44.01
N ILE A 440 14.62 18.88 43.26
CA ILE A 440 13.99 17.92 42.36
C ILE A 440 14.37 18.25 40.92
N LEU A 441 14.80 17.23 40.16
CA LEU A 441 14.95 17.29 38.71
C LEU A 441 13.75 16.62 38.07
N GLN A 442 13.01 17.36 37.29
CA GLN A 442 11.90 16.84 36.50
C GLN A 442 12.29 16.80 35.04
N ILE A 443 12.18 15.62 34.41
CA ILE A 443 12.43 15.41 32.99
C ILE A 443 11.13 14.95 32.35
N GLU A 444 10.66 15.68 31.35
CA GLU A 444 9.42 15.38 30.62
C GLU A 444 9.75 15.15 29.14
N TYR A 445 9.29 14.03 28.60
CA TYR A 445 9.37 13.75 27.16
C TYR A 445 8.00 13.99 26.53
N ILE A 446 7.98 14.88 25.54
CA ILE A 446 6.76 15.33 24.86
C ILE A 446 6.84 14.89 23.40
N SER A 447 5.85 14.10 22.96
CA SER A 447 5.65 13.71 21.55
C SER A 447 4.26 14.16 21.18
N THR A 448 4.16 15.06 20.20
CA THR A 448 2.88 15.55 19.62
C THR A 448 2.41 14.64 18.52
#